data_5532a275022574e2467de73e59ddc35f
#
_entry.id   5532a275022574e2467de73e59ddc35f
#
_cell.length_a   1.000
_cell.length_b   1.000
_cell.length_c   1.000
_cell.angle_alpha   90.00
_cell.angle_beta   90.00
_cell.angle_gamma   90.00
#
_symmetry.space_group_name_H-M   'P 1'
#
loop_
_entity.id
_entity.type
_entity.pdbx_description
1 polymer ?
#
loop_
_entity_poly.entity_id
_entity_poly.type
_entity_poly.pdbx_seq_one_letter_code
_entity_poly.pdbx_strand_id
1 'polypeptide(L)'
;EGGKHILRYSFTNHTVPYDMFNDVKAITAIEIGDCVTSLESYAFKGTSIERVVIPETITSFGSSLFYNCTKLKNAVLPKGITEIYDSMFRGCESLQSIDIPDGVTRFGDFAFDGCSSLASIILPAGVTYVGNYCFSDCSNLRHIVSFPVRTPTLGGTYRYNFMSVARNGVLAVPAAAKTGSNYSYWVASNVNLGSYGWTLVYMDE
;
A
#
# COMPACT_ATOMS: atom_id res chain seq x y z
N GLU A 1 5.08 11.47 32.20
CA GLU A 1 3.75 10.95 31.84
C GLU A 1 3.27 11.74 30.62
N GLY A 2 3.49 11.19 29.41
CA GLY A 2 3.05 11.79 28.16
C GLY A 2 1.55 11.60 28.00
N GLY A 3 0.75 12.60 28.36
CA GLY A 3 -0.67 12.61 28.10
C GLY A 3 -0.94 12.53 26.59
N LYS A 4 -1.82 11.61 26.15
CA LYS A 4 -2.34 11.62 24.80
C LYS A 4 -3.09 12.92 24.56
N HIS A 5 -2.55 13.79 23.73
CA HIS A 5 -3.26 14.98 23.28
C HIS A 5 -4.27 14.56 22.20
N ILE A 6 -5.55 14.45 22.56
CA ILE A 6 -6.63 14.21 21.61
C ILE A 6 -7.04 15.56 21.05
N LEU A 7 -6.69 15.86 19.82
CA LEU A 7 -7.19 17.00 19.07
C LEU A 7 -8.52 16.59 18.44
N ARG A 8 -9.60 17.28 18.80
CA ARG A 8 -10.93 17.10 18.19
C ARG A 8 -11.17 18.24 17.22
N TYR A 9 -11.30 17.91 15.93
CA TYR A 9 -11.71 18.84 14.90
C TYR A 9 -13.14 18.55 14.47
N SER A 10 -13.93 19.60 14.28
CA SER A 10 -15.23 19.51 13.66
C SER A 10 -15.14 20.04 12.23
N PHE A 11 -15.49 19.20 11.27
CA PHE A 11 -15.50 19.57 9.86
C PHE A 11 -16.94 19.78 9.41
N THR A 12 -17.27 20.99 8.97
CA THR A 12 -18.63 21.34 8.50
C THR A 12 -18.98 20.69 7.16
N ASN A 13 -17.98 20.27 6.39
CA ASN A 13 -18.12 19.65 5.06
C ASN A 13 -17.80 18.16 5.05
N HIS A 14 -17.69 17.51 6.20
CA HIS A 14 -17.35 16.07 6.34
C HIS A 14 -16.02 15.65 5.69
N THR A 15 -15.12 16.59 5.47
CA THR A 15 -13.85 16.36 4.76
C THR A 15 -12.69 16.72 5.67
N VAL A 16 -11.65 15.86 5.73
CA VAL A 16 -10.33 16.24 6.24
C VAL A 16 -9.59 16.94 5.10
N PRO A 17 -9.29 18.23 5.23
CA PRO A 17 -8.75 19.02 4.12
C PRO A 17 -7.35 18.61 3.70
N TYR A 18 -7.00 19.05 2.49
CA TYR A 18 -5.67 18.97 1.93
C TYR A 18 -4.61 19.47 2.92
N ASP A 19 -3.55 18.67 3.11
CA ASP A 19 -2.34 19.06 3.84
C ASP A 19 -2.56 19.41 5.33
N MET A 20 -3.73 19.10 5.90
CA MET A 20 -4.18 19.61 7.20
C MET A 20 -3.23 19.29 8.35
N PHE A 21 -2.70 18.08 8.40
CA PHE A 21 -1.80 17.63 9.47
C PHE A 21 -0.38 17.36 8.96
N ASN A 22 -0.02 17.94 7.82
CA ASN A 22 1.27 17.73 7.20
C ASN A 22 2.41 18.08 8.17
N ASP A 23 3.33 17.10 8.35
CA ASP A 23 4.52 17.19 9.19
C ASP A 23 4.27 17.53 10.68
N VAL A 24 3.05 17.39 11.17
CA VAL A 24 2.73 17.56 12.59
C VAL A 24 3.22 16.33 13.37
N LYS A 25 4.49 16.29 13.71
CA LYS A 25 5.15 15.15 14.40
C LYS A 25 4.59 14.85 15.79
N ALA A 26 3.91 15.81 16.43
CA ALA A 26 3.25 15.61 17.72
C ALA A 26 2.03 14.67 17.64
N ILE A 27 1.48 14.43 16.42
CA ILE A 27 0.35 13.51 16.23
C ILE A 27 0.89 12.09 16.16
N THR A 28 0.62 11.30 17.21
CA THR A 28 1.02 9.89 17.33
C THR A 28 -0.16 8.93 17.21
N ALA A 29 -1.39 9.42 17.31
CA ALA A 29 -2.63 8.68 17.14
C ALA A 29 -3.70 9.55 16.51
N ILE A 30 -4.56 8.96 15.70
CA ILE A 30 -5.69 9.61 15.02
C ILE A 30 -6.93 8.74 15.20
N GLU A 31 -8.03 9.38 15.53
CA GLU A 31 -9.37 8.82 15.48
C GLU A 31 -10.18 9.63 14.45
N ILE A 32 -10.60 8.99 13.38
CA ILE A 32 -11.42 9.59 12.33
C ILE A 32 -12.88 9.28 12.66
N GLY A 33 -13.66 10.33 12.94
CA GLY A 33 -15.07 10.17 13.30
C GLY A 33 -15.96 9.77 12.12
N ASP A 34 -17.07 9.09 12.42
CA ASP A 34 -18.02 8.57 11.42
C ASP A 34 -18.75 9.65 10.59
N CYS A 35 -18.66 10.91 10.97
CA CYS A 35 -19.17 12.00 10.17
C CYS A 35 -18.26 12.39 8.99
N VAL A 36 -17.01 11.90 8.97
CA VAL A 36 -16.06 12.17 7.88
C VAL A 36 -16.31 11.21 6.73
N THR A 37 -16.38 11.74 5.52
CA THR A 37 -16.62 10.97 4.29
C THR A 37 -15.50 11.11 3.25
N SER A 38 -14.62 12.11 3.43
CA SER A 38 -13.52 12.38 2.50
C SER A 38 -12.23 12.71 3.24
N LEU A 39 -11.12 12.17 2.73
CA LEU A 39 -9.76 12.51 3.13
C LEU A 39 -9.03 13.07 1.91
N GLU A 40 -8.64 14.34 1.96
CA GLU A 40 -7.92 14.97 0.85
C GLU A 40 -6.44 14.64 0.86
N SER A 41 -5.76 14.92 -0.26
CA SER A 41 -4.34 14.57 -0.44
C SER A 41 -3.46 15.19 0.65
N TYR A 42 -2.43 14.43 1.05
CA TYR A 42 -1.45 14.80 2.08
C TYR A 42 -2.01 15.03 3.49
N ALA A 43 -3.29 14.74 3.76
CA ALA A 43 -3.95 15.10 5.01
C ALA A 43 -3.17 14.72 6.27
N PHE A 44 -2.48 13.59 6.26
CA PHE A 44 -1.70 13.07 7.41
C PHE A 44 -0.22 12.89 7.10
N LYS A 45 0.26 13.46 6.00
CA LYS A 45 1.66 13.34 5.58
C LYS A 45 2.62 13.66 6.71
N GLY A 46 3.65 12.85 6.86
CA GLY A 46 4.76 13.11 7.78
C GLY A 46 4.41 13.11 9.27
N THR A 47 3.20 12.73 9.67
CA THR A 47 2.84 12.58 11.09
C THR A 47 3.58 11.41 11.73
N SER A 48 3.59 11.35 13.07
CA SER A 48 4.20 10.24 13.84
C SER A 48 3.18 9.18 14.27
N ILE A 49 2.06 9.05 13.56
CA ILE A 49 1.03 8.05 13.85
C ILE A 49 1.60 6.64 13.76
N GLU A 50 1.27 5.79 14.74
CA GLU A 50 1.69 4.39 14.76
C GLU A 50 0.62 3.44 14.21
N ARG A 51 -0.64 3.83 14.29
CA ARG A 51 -1.79 3.08 13.79
C ARG A 51 -2.87 4.03 13.29
N VAL A 52 -3.56 3.62 12.24
CA VAL A 52 -4.77 4.29 11.74
C VAL A 52 -5.84 3.26 11.42
N VAL A 53 -7.10 3.60 11.72
CA VAL A 53 -8.29 2.90 11.24
C VAL A 53 -9.08 3.90 10.42
N ILE A 54 -9.26 3.60 9.14
CA ILE A 54 -10.07 4.43 8.23
C ILE A 54 -11.50 3.89 8.27
N PRO A 55 -12.49 4.68 8.71
CA PRO A 55 -13.88 4.25 8.83
C PRO A 55 -14.49 3.87 7.48
N GLU A 56 -15.51 3.01 7.51
CA GLU A 56 -16.29 2.63 6.33
C GLU A 56 -17.08 3.80 5.72
N THR A 57 -17.24 4.90 6.44
CA THR A 57 -17.87 6.13 5.95
C THR A 57 -17.03 6.90 4.94
N ILE A 58 -15.72 6.63 4.88
CA ILE A 58 -14.82 7.28 3.92
C ILE A 58 -15.03 6.67 2.54
N THR A 59 -15.50 7.49 1.61
CA THR A 59 -15.76 7.10 0.21
C THR A 59 -14.90 7.87 -0.79
N SER A 60 -14.21 8.92 -0.33
CA SER A 60 -13.33 9.73 -1.18
C SER A 60 -11.93 9.83 -0.57
N PHE A 61 -10.93 9.54 -1.38
CA PHE A 61 -9.53 9.48 -0.98
C PHE A 61 -8.66 10.34 -1.89
N GLY A 62 -7.83 11.19 -1.29
CA GLY A 62 -6.74 11.85 -1.98
C GLY A 62 -5.49 10.98 -2.05
N SER A 63 -4.52 11.40 -2.85
CA SER A 63 -3.19 10.77 -2.93
C SER A 63 -2.33 11.13 -1.71
N SER A 64 -1.27 10.34 -1.48
CA SER A 64 -0.22 10.66 -0.49
C SER A 64 -0.72 10.86 0.95
N LEU A 65 -1.84 10.22 1.33
CA LEU A 65 -2.48 10.44 2.63
C LEU A 65 -1.54 10.26 3.81
N PHE A 66 -0.73 9.19 3.79
CA PHE A 66 0.21 8.83 4.85
C PHE A 66 1.68 8.90 4.37
N TYR A 67 1.94 9.73 3.37
CA TYR A 67 3.29 9.92 2.85
C TYR A 67 4.27 10.28 3.98
N ASN A 68 5.39 9.54 4.10
CA ASN A 68 6.40 9.72 5.14
C ASN A 68 5.89 9.61 6.59
N CYS A 69 4.81 8.85 6.84
CA CYS A 69 4.44 8.44 8.19
C CYS A 69 5.38 7.31 8.66
N THR A 70 6.64 7.65 8.95
CA THR A 70 7.73 6.67 9.20
C THR A 70 7.49 5.78 10.41
N LYS A 71 6.58 6.14 11.32
CA LYS A 71 6.20 5.37 12.52
C LYS A 71 4.97 4.49 12.32
N LEU A 72 4.27 4.61 11.19
CA LEU A 72 3.05 3.86 10.93
C LEU A 72 3.36 2.36 10.79
N LYS A 73 2.84 1.55 11.72
CA LYS A 73 3.03 0.09 11.80
C LYS A 73 1.85 -0.68 11.22
N ASN A 74 0.64 -0.11 11.34
CA ASN A 74 -0.59 -0.78 10.93
C ASN A 74 -1.61 0.25 10.42
N ALA A 75 -2.25 -0.08 9.30
CA ALA A 75 -3.37 0.67 8.73
C ALA A 75 -4.52 -0.29 8.43
N VAL A 76 -5.73 0.06 8.86
CA VAL A 76 -6.96 -0.67 8.54
C VAL A 76 -7.71 0.14 7.51
N LEU A 77 -7.95 -0.45 6.34
CA LEU A 77 -8.65 0.17 5.21
C LEU A 77 -10.13 -0.19 5.24
N PRO A 78 -11.03 0.69 4.77
CA PRO A 78 -12.43 0.36 4.63
C PRO A 78 -12.65 -0.67 3.52
N LYS A 79 -13.62 -1.56 3.68
CA LYS A 79 -13.91 -2.63 2.70
C LYS A 79 -14.33 -2.10 1.34
N GLY A 80 -14.91 -0.88 1.31
CA GLY A 80 -15.36 -0.23 0.08
C GLY A 80 -14.25 0.42 -0.75
N ILE A 81 -12.99 0.42 -0.31
CA ILE A 81 -11.91 0.99 -1.09
C ILE A 81 -11.63 0.15 -2.34
N THR A 82 -11.49 0.79 -3.50
CA THR A 82 -11.27 0.10 -4.79
C THR A 82 -9.88 0.33 -5.36
N GLU A 83 -9.12 1.22 -4.76
CA GLU A 83 -7.76 1.56 -5.18
C GLU A 83 -6.88 1.87 -3.96
N ILE A 84 -5.63 1.42 -3.99
CA ILE A 84 -4.57 1.98 -3.14
C ILE A 84 -3.97 3.15 -3.92
N TYR A 85 -4.25 4.36 -3.47
CA TYR A 85 -3.97 5.59 -4.21
C TYR A 85 -2.47 5.89 -4.33
N ASP A 86 -2.11 6.76 -5.30
CA ASP A 86 -0.73 7.13 -5.56
C ASP A 86 -0.04 7.65 -4.28
N SER A 87 1.13 7.11 -3.98
CA SER A 87 1.96 7.45 -2.83
C SER A 87 1.24 7.33 -1.46
N MET A 88 0.13 6.60 -1.35
CA MET A 88 -0.70 6.57 -0.14
C MET A 88 0.09 6.20 1.12
N PHE A 89 1.01 5.24 1.01
CA PHE A 89 1.88 4.76 2.09
C PHE A 89 3.36 4.96 1.78
N ARG A 90 3.70 5.83 0.82
CA ARG A 90 5.09 6.06 0.46
C ARG A 90 5.91 6.52 1.67
N GLY A 91 7.06 5.87 1.93
CA GLY A 91 7.92 6.19 3.05
C GLY A 91 7.37 5.78 4.42
N CYS A 92 6.35 4.91 4.50
CA CYS A 92 5.90 4.30 5.76
C CYS A 92 6.88 3.19 6.19
N GLU A 93 8.08 3.59 6.62
CA GLU A 93 9.21 2.69 6.88
C GLU A 93 8.92 1.60 7.91
N SER A 94 8.04 1.87 8.88
CA SER A 94 7.67 0.92 9.95
C SER A 94 6.49 0.02 9.60
N LEU A 95 5.85 0.16 8.42
CA LEU A 95 4.69 -0.64 8.02
C LEU A 95 5.12 -2.09 7.76
N GLN A 96 4.70 -3.02 8.62
CA GLN A 96 5.11 -4.43 8.57
C GLN A 96 4.20 -5.29 7.71
N SER A 97 2.90 -5.00 7.76
CA SER A 97 1.86 -5.68 7.00
C SER A 97 0.66 -4.76 6.81
N ILE A 98 -0.14 -5.05 5.81
CA ILE A 98 -1.40 -4.39 5.54
C ILE A 98 -2.36 -5.37 4.87
N ASP A 99 -3.59 -5.43 5.36
CA ASP A 99 -4.64 -6.20 4.72
C ASP A 99 -5.28 -5.35 3.61
N ILE A 100 -5.19 -5.84 2.39
CA ILE A 100 -5.76 -5.19 1.22
C ILE A 100 -7.18 -5.73 0.99
N PRO A 101 -8.23 -4.90 1.04
CA PRO A 101 -9.60 -5.34 0.80
C PRO A 101 -9.80 -5.98 -0.60
N ASP A 102 -10.67 -6.99 -0.66
CA ASP A 102 -10.93 -7.76 -1.89
C ASP A 102 -11.45 -6.92 -3.07
N GLY A 103 -12.05 -5.76 -2.77
CA GLY A 103 -12.54 -4.81 -3.76
C GLY A 103 -11.46 -4.03 -4.50
N VAL A 104 -10.21 -4.10 -4.06
CA VAL A 104 -9.11 -3.35 -4.67
C VAL A 104 -8.75 -3.92 -6.03
N THR A 105 -8.76 -3.05 -7.05
CA THR A 105 -8.44 -3.41 -8.45
C THR A 105 -7.17 -2.75 -8.96
N ARG A 106 -6.65 -1.74 -8.25
CA ARG A 106 -5.50 -0.95 -8.66
C ARG A 106 -4.61 -0.60 -7.48
N PHE A 107 -3.31 -0.71 -7.68
CA PHE A 107 -2.28 -0.11 -6.85
C PHE A 107 -1.67 1.06 -7.60
N GLY A 108 -1.70 2.26 -7.02
CA GLY A 108 -1.20 3.50 -7.61
C GLY A 108 0.32 3.56 -7.68
N ASP A 109 0.82 4.60 -8.35
CA ASP A 109 2.24 4.86 -8.46
C ASP A 109 2.85 5.18 -7.08
N PHE A 110 4.00 4.59 -6.76
CA PHE A 110 4.69 4.78 -5.47
C PHE A 110 3.87 4.39 -4.23
N ALA A 111 2.80 3.61 -4.37
CA ALA A 111 1.84 3.39 -3.27
C ALA A 111 2.49 2.89 -1.97
N PHE A 112 3.50 2.02 -2.06
CA PHE A 112 4.29 1.48 -0.94
C PHE A 112 5.80 1.72 -1.09
N ASP A 113 6.21 2.65 -1.96
CA ASP A 113 7.63 2.98 -2.14
C ASP A 113 8.28 3.35 -0.81
N GLY A 114 9.40 2.71 -0.47
CA GLY A 114 10.09 2.94 0.81
C GLY A 114 9.44 2.32 2.04
N CYS A 115 8.45 1.42 1.89
CA CYS A 115 7.93 0.63 3.01
C CYS A 115 8.93 -0.46 3.42
N SER A 116 10.06 -0.07 3.98
CA SER A 116 11.22 -0.93 4.20
C SER A 116 10.98 -2.09 5.17
N SER A 117 10.01 -1.99 6.08
CA SER A 117 9.63 -3.06 7.00
C SER A 117 8.56 -4.01 6.44
N LEU A 118 7.95 -3.71 5.28
CA LEU A 118 6.90 -4.53 4.69
C LEU A 118 7.46 -5.90 4.29
N ALA A 119 7.02 -6.97 4.97
CA ALA A 119 7.56 -8.31 4.78
C ALA A 119 6.79 -9.12 3.72
N SER A 120 5.49 -8.86 3.60
CA SER A 120 4.61 -9.55 2.66
C SER A 120 3.46 -8.67 2.20
N ILE A 121 2.94 -8.97 1.02
CA ILE A 121 1.73 -8.34 0.47
C ILE A 121 0.87 -9.36 -0.26
N ILE A 122 -0.43 -9.22 -0.12
CA ILE A 122 -1.43 -10.00 -0.87
C ILE A 122 -2.08 -9.07 -1.89
N LEU A 123 -2.08 -9.48 -3.15
CA LEU A 123 -2.80 -8.82 -4.24
C LEU A 123 -4.13 -9.54 -4.44
N PRO A 124 -5.28 -8.93 -4.12
CA PRO A 124 -6.60 -9.51 -4.32
C PRO A 124 -6.88 -9.93 -5.77
N ALA A 125 -7.80 -10.86 -5.96
CA ALA A 125 -8.11 -11.44 -7.27
C ALA A 125 -8.57 -10.41 -8.33
N GLY A 126 -9.14 -9.29 -7.89
CA GLY A 126 -9.59 -8.19 -8.74
C GLY A 126 -8.49 -7.28 -9.27
N VAL A 127 -7.24 -7.41 -8.79
CA VAL A 127 -6.17 -6.49 -9.17
C VAL A 127 -5.78 -6.66 -10.63
N THR A 128 -5.82 -5.56 -11.38
CA THR A 128 -5.47 -5.49 -12.80
C THR A 128 -4.26 -4.61 -13.11
N TYR A 129 -3.85 -3.78 -12.15
CA TYR A 129 -2.76 -2.82 -12.34
C TYR A 129 -1.94 -2.64 -11.07
N VAL A 130 -0.62 -2.62 -11.23
CA VAL A 130 0.36 -2.26 -10.20
C VAL A 130 1.20 -1.11 -10.73
N GLY A 131 1.11 0.04 -10.07
CA GLY A 131 1.72 1.30 -10.47
C GLY A 131 3.23 1.29 -10.51
N ASN A 132 3.79 2.33 -11.14
CA ASN A 132 5.22 2.52 -11.25
C ASN A 132 5.85 2.74 -9.86
N TYR A 133 6.99 2.12 -9.57
CA TYR A 133 7.68 2.16 -8.26
C TYR A 133 6.80 1.72 -7.08
N CYS A 134 5.70 0.98 -7.31
CA CYS A 134 4.71 0.68 -6.27
C CYS A 134 5.32 0.04 -5.01
N PHE A 135 6.26 -0.88 -5.17
CA PHE A 135 6.97 -1.58 -4.09
C PHE A 135 8.48 -1.35 -4.12
N SER A 136 8.95 -0.25 -4.71
CA SER A 136 10.36 0.11 -4.68
C SER A 136 10.83 0.33 -3.25
N ASP A 137 12.06 0.01 -2.97
CA ASP A 137 12.70 0.15 -1.65
C ASP A 137 11.97 -0.54 -0.49
N CYS A 138 11.08 -1.51 -0.80
CA CYS A 138 10.52 -2.44 0.18
C CYS A 138 11.58 -3.52 0.51
N SER A 139 12.66 -3.13 1.19
CA SER A 139 13.87 -3.95 1.35
C SER A 139 13.69 -5.24 2.15
N ASN A 140 12.58 -5.38 2.91
CA ASN A 140 12.20 -6.60 3.61
C ASN A 140 11.13 -7.43 2.89
N LEU A 141 10.59 -6.97 1.76
CA LEU A 141 9.54 -7.68 1.05
C LEU A 141 10.08 -9.00 0.48
N ARG A 142 9.60 -10.13 1.01
CA ARG A 142 10.03 -11.49 0.66
C ARG A 142 8.91 -12.37 0.12
N HIS A 143 7.66 -12.00 0.37
CA HIS A 143 6.51 -12.78 -0.04
C HIS A 143 5.47 -11.89 -0.72
N ILE A 144 5.13 -12.23 -1.94
CA ILE A 144 4.00 -11.67 -2.67
C ILE A 144 3.06 -12.83 -2.99
N VAL A 145 1.83 -12.75 -2.51
CA VAL A 145 0.75 -13.65 -2.92
C VAL A 145 -0.13 -12.87 -3.88
N SER A 146 -0.25 -13.33 -5.11
CA SER A 146 -1.02 -12.65 -6.15
C SER A 146 -2.17 -13.55 -6.61
N PHE A 147 -3.40 -13.25 -6.21
CA PHE A 147 -4.58 -14.02 -6.56
C PHE A 147 -5.14 -13.79 -7.98
N PRO A 148 -4.87 -12.69 -8.70
CA PRO A 148 -5.33 -12.57 -10.08
C PRO A 148 -4.86 -13.75 -10.94
N VAL A 149 -5.80 -14.37 -11.68
CA VAL A 149 -5.46 -15.43 -12.64
C VAL A 149 -4.69 -14.87 -13.83
N ARG A 150 -5.00 -13.63 -14.22
CA ARG A 150 -4.24 -12.90 -15.24
C ARG A 150 -3.26 -11.96 -14.56
N THR A 151 -2.02 -11.94 -15.02
CA THR A 151 -0.99 -11.05 -14.51
C THR A 151 -1.43 -9.59 -14.58
N PRO A 152 -1.43 -8.85 -13.47
CA PRO A 152 -1.68 -7.43 -13.49
C PRO A 152 -0.66 -6.69 -14.38
N THR A 153 -1.12 -5.62 -15.03
CA THR A 153 -0.23 -4.74 -15.79
C THR A 153 0.66 -3.98 -14.84
N LEU A 154 1.96 -3.96 -15.11
CA LEU A 154 2.93 -3.14 -14.37
C LEU A 154 3.01 -1.74 -15.01
N GLY A 155 2.86 -0.70 -14.20
CA GLY A 155 3.04 0.68 -14.61
C GLY A 155 4.51 1.04 -14.91
N GLY A 156 4.68 2.14 -15.64
CA GLY A 156 5.98 2.73 -15.94
C GLY A 156 6.73 2.06 -17.12
N THR A 157 7.54 2.88 -17.80
CA THR A 157 8.32 2.45 -18.97
C THR A 157 9.48 1.52 -18.57
N TYR A 158 10.06 1.71 -17.41
CA TYR A 158 11.26 0.99 -16.94
C TYR A 158 10.97 -0.12 -15.93
N ARG A 159 9.70 -0.29 -15.51
CA ARG A 159 9.25 -1.39 -14.64
C ARG A 159 9.99 -1.47 -13.30
N TYR A 160 10.19 -0.34 -12.66
CA TYR A 160 10.82 -0.25 -11.33
C TYR A 160 9.85 -0.57 -10.17
N ASN A 161 8.78 -1.31 -10.44
CA ASN A 161 7.73 -1.62 -9.48
C ASN A 161 8.26 -2.34 -8.22
N PHE A 162 9.35 -3.08 -8.37
CA PHE A 162 9.97 -3.90 -7.31
C PHE A 162 11.48 -3.60 -7.15
N MET A 163 11.89 -2.36 -7.36
CA MET A 163 13.30 -1.98 -7.20
C MET A 163 13.71 -2.09 -5.72
N SER A 164 14.91 -2.61 -5.45
CA SER A 164 15.46 -2.74 -4.09
C SER A 164 14.61 -3.56 -3.11
N VAL A 165 13.84 -4.54 -3.58
CA VAL A 165 13.15 -5.50 -2.71
C VAL A 165 14.14 -6.53 -2.14
N ALA A 166 13.71 -7.30 -1.13
CA ALA A 166 14.54 -8.38 -0.56
C ALA A 166 14.99 -9.39 -1.63
N ARG A 167 16.15 -10.00 -1.43
CA ARG A 167 16.63 -11.09 -2.30
C ARG A 167 15.95 -12.41 -1.94
N ASN A 168 15.85 -13.30 -2.95
CA ASN A 168 15.38 -14.68 -2.80
C ASN A 168 13.96 -14.77 -2.19
N GLY A 169 13.09 -13.86 -2.58
CA GLY A 169 11.68 -13.89 -2.19
C GLY A 169 10.85 -14.89 -3.02
N VAL A 170 9.59 -15.02 -2.66
CA VAL A 170 8.62 -15.91 -3.30
C VAL A 170 7.45 -15.10 -3.84
N LEU A 171 7.12 -15.31 -5.13
CA LEU A 171 5.89 -14.89 -5.75
C LEU A 171 4.97 -16.12 -5.86
N ALA A 172 3.93 -16.18 -5.06
CA ALA A 172 2.92 -17.23 -5.09
C ALA A 172 1.71 -16.78 -5.92
N VAL A 173 1.27 -17.61 -6.86
CA VAL A 173 0.15 -17.32 -7.78
C VAL A 173 -0.78 -18.54 -7.88
N PRO A 174 -2.06 -18.36 -8.26
CA PRO A 174 -2.99 -19.48 -8.43
C PRO A 174 -2.50 -20.50 -9.46
N ALA A 175 -2.78 -21.79 -9.26
CA ALA A 175 -2.47 -22.84 -10.22
C ALA A 175 -3.07 -22.56 -11.60
N ALA A 176 -4.27 -21.98 -11.67
CA ALA A 176 -4.94 -21.57 -12.90
C ALA A 176 -4.14 -20.52 -13.71
N ALA A 177 -3.18 -19.82 -13.08
CA ALA A 177 -2.31 -18.86 -13.76
C ALA A 177 -1.19 -19.49 -14.59
N LYS A 178 -0.99 -20.83 -14.55
CA LYS A 178 0.03 -21.54 -15.34
C LYS A 178 -0.16 -21.35 -16.84
N THR A 179 -1.41 -21.21 -17.28
CA THR A 179 -1.76 -21.01 -18.68
C THR A 179 -2.34 -19.62 -18.90
N GLY A 180 -1.82 -18.89 -19.88
CA GLY A 180 -2.38 -17.60 -20.28
C GLY A 180 -2.02 -16.40 -19.38
N SER A 181 -1.09 -16.56 -18.43
CA SER A 181 -0.56 -15.46 -17.62
C SER A 181 0.91 -15.19 -17.93
N ASN A 182 1.40 -13.99 -17.58
CA ASN A 182 2.79 -13.56 -17.76
C ASN A 182 3.53 -13.41 -16.43
N TYR A 183 3.14 -14.13 -15.37
CA TYR A 183 3.83 -14.04 -14.08
C TYR A 183 5.30 -14.47 -14.15
N SER A 184 5.63 -15.41 -15.05
CA SER A 184 7.02 -15.76 -15.34
C SER A 184 7.87 -14.54 -15.70
N TYR A 185 7.26 -13.53 -16.32
CA TYR A 185 7.95 -12.29 -16.68
C TYR A 185 8.31 -11.42 -15.45
N TRP A 186 7.53 -11.50 -14.37
CA TRP A 186 7.85 -10.77 -13.13
C TRP A 186 9.12 -11.33 -12.47
N VAL A 187 9.39 -12.61 -12.64
CA VAL A 187 10.57 -13.30 -12.06
C VAL A 187 11.66 -13.61 -13.08
N ALA A 188 11.54 -13.17 -14.33
CA ALA A 188 12.59 -13.33 -15.32
C ALA A 188 13.88 -12.59 -14.92
N SER A 189 15.03 -13.18 -15.21
CA SER A 189 16.34 -12.86 -14.63
C SER A 189 16.84 -11.43 -14.80
N ASN A 190 16.27 -10.64 -15.68
CA ASN A 190 16.75 -9.27 -15.96
C ASN A 190 15.70 -8.18 -15.74
N VAL A 191 14.58 -8.49 -15.09
CA VAL A 191 13.46 -7.57 -14.87
C VAL A 191 12.84 -7.79 -13.51
N ASN A 192 12.45 -6.72 -12.86
CA ASN A 192 11.68 -6.74 -11.63
C ASN A 192 12.25 -7.71 -10.57
N LEU A 193 11.41 -8.64 -10.10
CA LEU A 193 11.75 -9.60 -9.03
C LEU A 193 12.89 -10.54 -9.39
N GLY A 194 13.06 -10.88 -10.67
CA GLY A 194 14.12 -11.79 -11.14
C GLY A 194 15.53 -11.28 -10.88
N SER A 195 15.75 -9.97 -10.97
CA SER A 195 17.03 -9.33 -10.64
C SER A 195 17.46 -9.57 -9.18
N TYR A 196 16.52 -9.94 -8.31
CA TYR A 196 16.72 -10.19 -6.89
C TYR A 196 16.64 -11.68 -6.53
N GLY A 197 16.56 -12.59 -7.52
CA GLY A 197 16.55 -14.05 -7.31
C GLY A 197 15.22 -14.58 -6.79
N TRP A 198 14.09 -13.95 -7.09
CA TRP A 198 12.78 -14.42 -6.68
C TRP A 198 12.33 -15.67 -7.42
N THR A 199 11.58 -16.51 -6.73
CA THR A 199 11.02 -17.77 -7.24
C THR A 199 9.52 -17.64 -7.45
N LEU A 200 9.01 -18.10 -8.60
CA LEU A 200 7.58 -18.24 -8.88
C LEU A 200 7.10 -19.60 -8.37
N VAL A 201 6.05 -19.58 -7.55
CA VAL A 201 5.40 -20.78 -7.01
C VAL A 201 3.91 -20.74 -7.38
N TYR A 202 3.39 -21.88 -7.85
CA TYR A 202 1.96 -22.05 -8.11
C TYR A 202 1.30 -22.68 -6.90
N MET A 203 0.30 -22.00 -6.35
CA MET A 203 -0.49 -22.50 -5.22
C MET A 203 -1.46 -23.57 -5.73
N ASP A 204 -1.56 -24.67 -5.00
CA ASP A 204 -2.63 -25.66 -5.20
C ASP A 204 -3.97 -25.06 -4.73
N GLU A 205 -5.08 -25.48 -5.37
CA GLU A 205 -6.44 -25.06 -5.01
C GLU A 205 -6.89 -25.68 -3.67
#